data_8134fc17c87d1d3bad0c318e64539da0
#
_entry.id   8134fc17c87d1d3bad0c318e64539da0
#
_cell.length_a   1.000
_cell.length_b   1.000
_cell.length_c   1.000
_cell.angle_alpha   90.00
_cell.angle_beta   90.00
_cell.angle_gamma   90.00
#
_symmetry.space_group_name_H-M   'P 1'
#
loop_
_entity.id
_entity.type
_entity.pdbx_description
1 polymer ?
#
loop_
_entity_poly.entity_id
_entity_poly.type
_entity_poly.pdbx_seq_one_letter_code
_entity_poly.pdbx_strand_id
1 'polypeptide(L)'
;ACGGFSYGDTLGAGLGWASSWRFNPLLRDMLGEFFARGNTFTLGVCNGCQMLAHLAPLIPGAEHWPAFKPNASDRYEARLSLVEIVPSPSLFTTGMQGSRLPVVVAHGEGRAVFASPDQAAAAHSVLRFVDHHGQATEAYPYNPNGSTQGINGLTTADGRVTIMMPHPERGFRYAQWSWSLGDVGEPSPWMQLWHNARRAVG
;
A
#
# COMPACT_ATOMS: atom_id res chain seq x y z
N ALA A 1 -8.20 5.43 3.66
CA ALA A 1 -8.68 5.50 2.28
C ALA A 1 -8.82 4.09 1.72
N CYS A 2 -10.04 3.68 1.40
CA CYS A 2 -10.38 2.31 1.02
C CYS A 2 -10.01 1.99 -0.44
N GLY A 3 -9.94 0.69 -0.75
CA GLY A 3 -9.95 0.18 -2.12
C GLY A 3 -11.29 0.40 -2.81
N GLY A 4 -11.34 0.24 -4.12
CA GLY A 4 -12.53 0.40 -4.96
C GLY A 4 -12.18 0.86 -6.38
N PHE A 5 -13.17 1.44 -7.05
CA PHE A 5 -13.07 2.00 -8.39
C PHE A 5 -13.70 3.39 -8.40
N SER A 6 -13.05 4.36 -7.74
CA SER A 6 -13.56 5.71 -7.64
C SER A 6 -13.67 6.37 -9.01
N TYR A 7 -14.83 6.96 -9.30
CA TYR A 7 -15.15 7.54 -10.63
C TYR A 7 -14.98 6.54 -11.79
N GLY A 8 -15.16 5.24 -11.53
CA GLY A 8 -14.97 4.18 -12.51
C GLY A 8 -13.56 4.09 -13.09
N ASP A 9 -12.56 4.69 -12.43
CA ASP A 9 -11.17 4.81 -12.88
C ASP A 9 -11.01 5.37 -14.31
N THR A 10 -11.97 6.14 -14.79
CA THR A 10 -12.05 6.64 -16.18
C THR A 10 -10.82 7.46 -16.60
N LEU A 11 -10.22 8.17 -15.66
CA LEU A 11 -9.00 8.98 -15.88
C LEU A 11 -7.70 8.26 -15.49
N GLY A 12 -7.80 7.00 -15.08
CA GLY A 12 -6.77 6.23 -14.41
C GLY A 12 -7.10 6.03 -12.93
N ALA A 13 -6.64 4.91 -12.40
CA ALA A 13 -7.03 4.47 -11.06
C ALA A 13 -6.63 5.47 -9.97
N GLY A 14 -7.61 5.88 -9.17
CA GLY A 14 -7.46 6.86 -8.09
C GLY A 14 -7.37 8.32 -8.56
N LEU A 15 -7.17 8.61 -9.86
CA LEU A 15 -6.93 9.97 -10.34
C LEU A 15 -8.18 10.84 -10.24
N GLY A 16 -9.36 10.33 -10.58
CA GLY A 16 -10.62 11.08 -10.44
C GLY A 16 -10.88 11.50 -8.99
N TRP A 17 -10.63 10.58 -8.06
CA TRP A 17 -10.75 10.88 -6.62
C TRP A 17 -9.72 11.91 -6.16
N ALA A 18 -8.46 11.74 -6.49
CA ALA A 18 -7.41 12.71 -6.16
C ALA A 18 -7.69 14.08 -6.77
N SER A 19 -8.20 14.14 -8.01
CA SER A 19 -8.52 15.39 -8.71
C SER A 19 -9.62 16.17 -8.00
N SER A 20 -10.65 15.51 -7.46
CA SER A 20 -11.73 16.17 -6.72
C SER A 20 -11.23 16.88 -5.45
N TRP A 21 -10.16 16.36 -4.84
CA TRP A 21 -9.49 17.01 -3.70
C TRP A 21 -8.51 18.10 -4.16
N ARG A 22 -7.66 17.77 -5.14
CA ARG A 22 -6.56 18.63 -5.56
C ARG A 22 -7.01 19.94 -6.19
N PHE A 23 -8.07 19.87 -7.01
CA PHE A 23 -8.57 21.03 -7.78
C PHE A 23 -9.69 21.82 -7.08
N ASN A 24 -10.16 21.36 -5.92
CA ASN A 24 -11.01 22.16 -5.05
C ASN A 24 -10.12 22.85 -4.01
N PRO A 25 -10.00 24.21 -4.03
CA PRO A 25 -9.09 24.91 -3.12
C PRO A 25 -9.35 24.63 -1.65
N LEU A 26 -10.62 24.60 -1.23
CA LEU A 26 -11.00 24.33 0.15
C LEU A 26 -10.56 22.93 0.59
N LEU A 27 -10.85 21.92 -0.22
CA LEU A 27 -10.51 20.52 0.12
C LEU A 27 -9.00 20.30 0.09
N ARG A 28 -8.30 20.92 -0.86
CA ARG A 28 -6.84 20.85 -0.94
C ARG A 28 -6.18 21.43 0.33
N ASP A 29 -6.65 22.60 0.76
CA ASP A 29 -6.10 23.29 1.93
C ASP A 29 -6.40 22.49 3.20
N MET A 30 -7.62 21.98 3.37
CA MET A 30 -7.98 21.07 4.49
C MET A 30 -7.11 19.80 4.52
N LEU A 31 -6.81 19.19 3.37
CA LEU A 31 -5.92 18.04 3.31
C LEU A 31 -4.47 18.39 3.67
N GLY A 32 -3.97 19.53 3.18
CA GLY A 32 -2.64 20.03 3.53
C GLY A 32 -2.50 20.22 5.03
N GLU A 33 -3.49 20.87 5.68
CA GLU A 33 -3.54 21.01 7.13
C GLU A 33 -3.62 19.65 7.85
N PHE A 34 -4.42 18.71 7.34
CA PHE A 34 -4.54 17.37 7.90
C PHE A 34 -3.20 16.64 7.89
N PHE A 35 -2.48 16.62 6.77
CA PHE A 35 -1.19 15.94 6.67
C PHE A 35 -0.08 16.65 7.44
N ALA A 36 -0.16 17.97 7.62
CA ALA A 36 0.81 18.74 8.40
C ALA A 36 0.70 18.48 9.92
N ARG A 37 -0.47 18.03 10.41
CA ARG A 37 -0.66 17.75 11.84
C ARG A 37 0.09 16.49 12.27
N GLY A 38 0.84 16.57 13.40
CA GLY A 38 1.61 15.45 13.93
C GLY A 38 0.78 14.34 14.59
N ASN A 39 -0.52 14.55 14.80
CA ASN A 39 -1.43 13.60 15.47
C ASN A 39 -2.46 12.97 14.50
N THR A 40 -2.23 13.05 13.21
CA THR A 40 -3.06 12.41 12.18
C THR A 40 -2.30 11.27 11.50
N PHE A 41 -3.02 10.22 11.16
CA PHE A 41 -2.48 9.01 10.52
C PHE A 41 -3.33 8.63 9.32
N THR A 42 -2.70 8.07 8.31
CA THR A 42 -3.41 7.69 7.08
C THR A 42 -2.94 6.33 6.60
N LEU A 43 -3.87 5.44 6.31
CA LEU A 43 -3.63 4.21 5.58
C LEU A 43 -4.42 4.24 4.27
N GLY A 44 -3.73 4.15 3.15
CA GLY A 44 -4.33 4.02 1.82
C GLY A 44 -4.15 2.62 1.27
N VAL A 45 -5.25 1.98 0.86
CA VAL A 45 -5.25 0.62 0.33
C VAL A 45 -5.81 0.61 -1.08
N CYS A 46 -5.11 -0.04 -2.03
CA CYS A 46 -5.54 -0.24 -3.41
C CYS A 46 -5.93 1.11 -4.09
N ASN A 47 -7.18 1.37 -4.40
CA ASN A 47 -7.63 2.65 -4.96
C ASN A 47 -7.30 3.85 -4.05
N GLY A 48 -7.37 3.67 -2.73
CA GLY A 48 -6.93 4.68 -1.76
C GLY A 48 -5.41 4.91 -1.80
N CYS A 49 -4.61 3.87 -2.04
CA CYS A 49 -3.17 3.98 -2.28
C CYS A 49 -2.89 4.82 -3.53
N GLN A 50 -3.57 4.51 -4.64
CA GLN A 50 -3.43 5.25 -5.90
C GLN A 50 -3.83 6.72 -5.75
N MET A 51 -4.95 6.98 -5.09
CA MET A 51 -5.43 8.34 -4.80
C MET A 51 -4.38 9.12 -4.00
N LEU A 52 -3.85 8.55 -2.91
CA LEU A 52 -2.83 9.21 -2.09
C LEU A 52 -1.51 9.42 -2.86
N ALA A 53 -1.12 8.48 -3.73
CA ALA A 53 0.06 8.67 -4.58
C ALA A 53 -0.10 9.86 -5.55
N HIS A 54 -1.30 10.09 -6.08
CA HIS A 54 -1.60 11.29 -6.87
C HIS A 54 -1.62 12.57 -6.03
N LEU A 55 -1.85 12.47 -4.72
CA LEU A 55 -1.80 13.58 -3.76
C LEU A 55 -0.43 13.73 -3.09
N ALA A 56 0.58 12.96 -3.47
CA ALA A 56 1.94 13.02 -2.89
C ALA A 56 2.49 14.46 -2.73
N PRO A 57 2.26 15.41 -3.67
CA PRO A 57 2.71 16.79 -3.48
C PRO A 57 2.08 17.54 -2.29
N LEU A 58 1.00 17.02 -1.70
CA LEU A 58 0.36 17.57 -0.50
C LEU A 58 0.76 16.82 0.78
N ILE A 59 1.50 15.73 0.66
CA ILE A 59 1.84 14.83 1.78
C ILE A 59 3.32 14.98 2.11
N PRO A 60 3.69 15.60 3.24
CA PRO A 60 5.09 15.73 3.63
C PRO A 60 5.77 14.36 3.75
N GLY A 61 6.93 14.20 3.10
CA GLY A 61 7.70 12.96 3.10
C GLY A 61 7.27 11.92 2.06
N ALA A 62 6.40 12.29 1.11
CA ALA A 62 5.94 11.43 0.01
C ALA A 62 6.64 11.73 -1.34
N GLU A 63 7.71 12.51 -1.35
CA GLU A 63 8.37 13.03 -2.56
C GLU A 63 8.95 11.92 -3.45
N HIS A 64 9.25 10.77 -2.85
CA HIS A 64 9.85 9.62 -3.55
C HIS A 64 8.83 8.50 -3.89
N TRP A 65 7.54 8.74 -3.71
CA TRP A 65 6.53 7.74 -4.04
C TRP A 65 6.42 7.52 -5.56
N PRO A 66 6.18 6.27 -6.00
CA PRO A 66 6.06 5.94 -7.42
C PRO A 66 4.73 6.40 -8.01
N ALA A 67 4.65 6.39 -9.32
CA ALA A 67 3.37 6.33 -10.02
C ALA A 67 2.86 4.88 -10.06
N PHE A 68 1.56 4.68 -9.84
CA PHE A 68 0.92 3.40 -10.06
C PHE A 68 0.39 3.33 -11.50
N LYS A 69 0.70 2.25 -12.20
CA LYS A 69 0.45 2.04 -13.65
C LYS A 69 -0.30 0.72 -13.86
N PRO A 70 -0.88 0.50 -15.06
CA PRO A 70 -1.42 -0.79 -15.43
C PRO A 70 -0.45 -1.93 -15.14
N ASN A 71 -0.98 -3.06 -14.69
CA ASN A 71 -0.19 -4.26 -14.42
C ASN A 71 0.60 -4.67 -15.66
N ALA A 72 1.79 -5.23 -15.48
CA ALA A 72 2.62 -5.71 -16.59
C ALA A 72 1.95 -6.83 -17.42
N SER A 73 0.95 -7.50 -16.83
CA SER A 73 0.14 -8.52 -17.50
C SER A 73 -0.98 -7.95 -18.37
N ASP A 74 -1.21 -6.64 -18.34
CA ASP A 74 -2.36 -5.96 -18.96
C ASP A 74 -3.73 -6.53 -18.53
N ARG A 75 -3.77 -7.18 -17.34
CA ARG A 75 -4.95 -7.83 -16.80
C ARG A 75 -5.23 -7.40 -15.37
N TYR A 76 -6.48 -7.58 -14.96
CA TYR A 76 -6.84 -7.55 -13.54
C TYR A 76 -6.26 -8.79 -12.86
N GLU A 77 -5.38 -8.59 -11.89
CA GLU A 77 -4.79 -9.66 -11.10
C GLU A 77 -5.59 -9.85 -9.81
N ALA A 78 -6.09 -11.08 -9.59
CA ALA A 78 -6.85 -11.47 -8.41
C ALA A 78 -6.26 -12.77 -7.83
N ARG A 79 -5.46 -12.65 -6.76
CA ARG A 79 -4.80 -13.80 -6.12
C ARG A 79 -4.30 -13.52 -4.72
N LEU A 80 -3.92 -14.58 -4.00
CA LEU A 80 -3.04 -14.48 -2.85
C LEU A 80 -1.59 -14.46 -3.34
N SER A 81 -0.83 -13.45 -2.90
CA SER A 81 0.61 -13.33 -3.16
C SER A 81 1.36 -13.28 -1.82
N LEU A 82 2.60 -13.73 -1.80
CA LEU A 82 3.44 -13.62 -0.62
C LEU A 82 4.14 -12.26 -0.62
N VAL A 83 4.11 -11.59 0.53
CA VAL A 83 4.85 -10.34 0.76
C VAL A 83 5.71 -10.44 1.99
N GLU A 84 6.82 -9.70 1.99
CA GLU A 84 7.60 -9.42 3.18
C GLU A 84 7.34 -8.01 3.67
N ILE A 85 7.16 -7.87 4.99
CA ILE A 85 7.11 -6.56 5.66
C ILE A 85 8.56 -6.17 5.95
N VAL A 86 9.04 -5.15 5.23
CA VAL A 86 10.42 -4.69 5.37
C VAL A 86 10.56 -3.66 6.49
N PRO A 87 11.77 -3.49 7.07
CA PRO A 87 12.02 -2.44 8.04
C PRO A 87 11.66 -1.06 7.48
N SER A 88 10.80 -0.32 8.18
CA SER A 88 10.34 0.99 7.77
C SER A 88 9.86 1.80 8.97
N PRO A 89 9.74 3.15 8.85
CA PRO A 89 9.19 3.98 9.91
C PRO A 89 7.67 3.85 10.08
N SER A 90 6.95 3.11 9.21
CA SER A 90 5.49 3.02 9.25
C SER A 90 4.97 2.61 10.63
N LEU A 91 4.13 3.46 11.21
CA LEU A 91 3.47 3.16 12.48
C LEU A 91 2.57 1.92 12.38
N PHE A 92 1.98 1.67 11.20
CA PHE A 92 1.05 0.55 10.99
C PHE A 92 1.76 -0.81 11.05
N THR A 93 3.01 -0.90 10.60
CA THR A 93 3.77 -2.16 10.56
C THR A 93 4.75 -2.33 11.72
N THR A 94 4.64 -1.51 12.75
CA THR A 94 5.47 -1.63 13.96
C THR A 94 5.41 -3.03 14.56
N GLY A 95 6.56 -3.65 14.77
CA GLY A 95 6.69 -5.00 15.32
C GLY A 95 6.38 -6.15 14.33
N MET A 96 6.18 -5.83 13.04
CA MET A 96 5.89 -6.83 12.00
C MET A 96 7.07 -7.07 11.05
N GLN A 97 8.17 -6.35 11.20
CA GLN A 97 9.33 -6.41 10.28
C GLN A 97 9.86 -7.84 10.16
N GLY A 98 10.18 -8.24 8.93
CA GLY A 98 10.65 -9.59 8.60
C GLY A 98 9.55 -10.64 8.49
N SER A 99 8.30 -10.29 8.82
CA SER A 99 7.16 -11.20 8.62
C SER A 99 6.91 -11.41 7.13
N ARG A 100 6.68 -12.67 6.75
CA ARG A 100 6.26 -13.06 5.39
C ARG A 100 4.83 -13.57 5.45
N LEU A 101 3.94 -12.85 4.81
CA LEU A 101 2.50 -13.07 4.94
C LEU A 101 1.83 -13.16 3.56
N PRO A 102 0.86 -14.06 3.39
CA PRO A 102 -0.02 -14.00 2.22
C PRO A 102 -0.90 -12.76 2.31
N VAL A 103 -1.09 -12.12 1.18
CA VAL A 103 -1.95 -10.94 1.05
C VAL A 103 -2.80 -11.01 -0.21
N VAL A 104 -4.01 -10.50 -0.14
CA VAL A 104 -4.92 -10.45 -1.29
C VAL A 104 -4.49 -9.36 -2.24
N VAL A 105 -4.24 -9.71 -3.49
CA VAL A 105 -4.09 -8.80 -4.62
C VAL A 105 -5.40 -8.79 -5.40
N ALA A 106 -5.93 -7.61 -5.75
CA ALA A 106 -7.16 -7.45 -6.53
C ALA A 106 -7.16 -6.08 -7.22
N HIS A 107 -6.38 -5.94 -8.30
CA HIS A 107 -6.26 -4.67 -9.04
C HIS A 107 -5.78 -4.85 -10.49
N GLY A 108 -6.12 -3.89 -11.35
CA GLY A 108 -5.65 -3.80 -12.73
C GLY A 108 -4.49 -2.81 -12.92
N GLU A 109 -4.32 -1.85 -12.01
CA GLU A 109 -3.35 -0.75 -12.12
C GLU A 109 -2.51 -0.64 -10.84
N GLY A 110 -1.86 -1.74 -10.46
CA GLY A 110 -1.10 -1.84 -9.20
C GLY A 110 0.41 -1.73 -9.31
N ARG A 111 0.94 -1.57 -10.52
CA ARG A 111 2.39 -1.58 -10.76
C ARG A 111 3.05 -0.30 -10.29
N ALA A 112 3.87 -0.39 -9.24
CA ALA A 112 4.72 0.70 -8.79
C ALA A 112 5.87 0.94 -9.77
N VAL A 113 5.91 2.14 -10.37
CA VAL A 113 6.93 2.56 -11.34
C VAL A 113 7.58 3.83 -10.84
N PHE A 114 8.88 3.76 -10.55
CA PHE A 114 9.69 4.90 -10.13
C PHE A 114 10.28 5.62 -11.34
N ALA A 115 10.47 6.92 -11.25
CA ALA A 115 11.07 7.72 -12.33
C ALA A 115 12.58 7.41 -12.50
N SER A 116 13.25 6.96 -11.44
CA SER A 116 14.66 6.56 -11.47
C SER A 116 14.97 5.53 -10.38
N PRO A 117 16.11 4.80 -10.49
CA PRO A 117 16.60 3.94 -9.41
C PRO A 117 16.85 4.71 -8.12
N ASP A 118 17.30 5.95 -8.19
CA ASP A 118 17.56 6.79 -7.01
C ASP A 118 16.26 7.13 -6.27
N GLN A 119 15.17 7.39 -7.00
CA GLN A 119 13.85 7.58 -6.39
C GLN A 119 13.41 6.31 -5.66
N ALA A 120 13.59 5.13 -6.26
CA ALA A 120 13.24 3.87 -5.63
C ALA A 120 14.08 3.58 -4.37
N ALA A 121 15.36 3.94 -4.41
CA ALA A 121 16.27 3.78 -3.26
C ALA A 121 15.95 4.74 -2.11
N ALA A 122 15.49 5.95 -2.42
CA ALA A 122 15.10 6.96 -1.42
C ALA A 122 13.71 6.73 -0.82
N ALA A 123 12.86 5.91 -1.46
CA ALA A 123 11.52 5.63 -1.00
C ALA A 123 11.50 4.69 0.22
N HIS A 124 10.72 5.02 1.24
CA HIS A 124 10.51 4.16 2.40
C HIS A 124 9.55 3.02 2.08
N SER A 125 10.07 1.90 1.59
CA SER A 125 9.29 0.69 1.33
C SER A 125 8.77 0.09 2.63
N VAL A 126 7.54 -0.45 2.60
CA VAL A 126 6.87 -1.15 3.71
C VAL A 126 6.65 -2.61 3.37
N LEU A 127 6.24 -2.89 2.13
CA LEU A 127 5.93 -4.23 1.63
C LEU A 127 6.66 -4.48 0.32
N ARG A 128 7.13 -5.73 0.16
CA ARG A 128 7.67 -6.24 -1.12
C ARG A 128 7.08 -7.59 -1.45
N PHE A 129 6.75 -7.81 -2.70
CA PHE A 129 6.47 -9.16 -3.20
C PHE A 129 7.74 -10.01 -3.12
N VAL A 130 7.58 -11.22 -2.63
CA VAL A 130 8.67 -12.20 -2.50
C VAL A 130 8.29 -13.52 -3.15
N ASP A 131 9.29 -14.27 -3.60
CA ASP A 131 9.13 -15.63 -4.06
C ASP A 131 8.99 -16.62 -2.88
N HIS A 132 8.88 -17.91 -3.16
CA HIS A 132 8.75 -18.95 -2.12
C HIS A 132 10.04 -19.19 -1.33
N HIS A 133 11.18 -18.61 -1.75
CA HIS A 133 12.41 -18.56 -0.96
C HIS A 133 12.48 -17.31 -0.06
N GLY A 134 11.48 -16.42 -0.17
CA GLY A 134 11.42 -15.15 0.56
C GLY A 134 12.35 -14.07 -0.01
N GLN A 135 12.75 -14.20 -1.27
CA GLN A 135 13.55 -13.18 -1.95
C GLN A 135 12.63 -12.19 -2.67
N ALA A 136 12.92 -10.88 -2.53
CA ALA A 136 12.20 -9.86 -3.28
C ALA A 136 12.31 -10.14 -4.77
N THR A 137 11.19 -10.05 -5.50
CA THR A 137 11.15 -10.50 -6.88
C THR A 137 10.32 -9.61 -7.79
N GLU A 138 10.73 -9.52 -9.06
CA GLU A 138 9.94 -8.95 -10.14
C GLU A 138 9.29 -10.04 -11.02
N ALA A 139 9.58 -11.30 -10.74
CA ALA A 139 9.12 -12.42 -11.56
C ALA A 139 7.64 -12.73 -11.33
N TYR A 140 6.88 -12.81 -12.43
CA TYR A 140 5.52 -13.37 -12.42
C TYR A 140 5.60 -14.90 -12.18
N PRO A 141 4.70 -15.51 -11.43
CA PRO A 141 3.48 -14.97 -10.81
C PRO A 141 3.66 -14.41 -9.39
N TYR A 142 4.86 -14.45 -8.80
CA TYR A 142 5.12 -14.01 -7.43
C TYR A 142 4.90 -12.51 -7.27
N ASN A 143 5.32 -11.72 -8.25
CA ASN A 143 5.01 -10.31 -8.39
C ASN A 143 3.94 -10.17 -9.49
N PRO A 144 2.65 -10.13 -9.10
CA PRO A 144 1.57 -10.23 -10.08
C PRO A 144 1.39 -8.98 -10.93
N ASN A 145 1.82 -7.82 -10.46
CA ASN A 145 1.62 -6.56 -11.18
C ASN A 145 2.89 -6.02 -11.86
N GLY A 146 4.06 -6.61 -11.61
CA GLY A 146 5.34 -6.16 -12.19
C GLY A 146 5.94 -4.92 -11.53
N SER A 147 5.62 -4.68 -10.26
CA SER A 147 6.20 -3.56 -9.49
C SER A 147 7.72 -3.65 -9.38
N THR A 148 8.40 -2.53 -9.58
CA THR A 148 9.85 -2.40 -9.46
C THR A 148 10.35 -2.92 -8.11
N GLN A 149 11.33 -3.82 -8.12
CA GLN A 149 11.92 -4.45 -6.92
C GLN A 149 10.89 -5.15 -6.00
N GLY A 150 9.72 -5.51 -6.53
CA GLY A 150 8.62 -6.06 -5.75
C GLY A 150 7.90 -5.06 -4.84
N ILE A 151 8.26 -3.78 -4.84
CA ILE A 151 7.71 -2.76 -3.94
C ILE A 151 6.22 -2.58 -4.21
N ASN A 152 5.38 -2.81 -3.19
CA ASN A 152 3.93 -2.68 -3.29
C ASN A 152 3.28 -1.98 -2.08
N GLY A 153 4.10 -1.46 -1.17
CA GLY A 153 3.69 -0.60 -0.06
C GLY A 153 4.81 0.35 0.34
N LEU A 154 4.45 1.58 0.69
CA LEU A 154 5.37 2.66 1.04
C LEU A 154 4.83 3.47 2.21
N THR A 155 5.71 4.25 2.83
CA THR A 155 5.32 5.18 3.88
C THR A 155 6.09 6.50 3.76
N THR A 156 5.66 7.52 4.48
CA THR A 156 6.40 8.78 4.66
C THR A 156 7.57 8.58 5.63
N ALA A 157 8.54 9.50 5.62
CA ALA A 157 9.71 9.45 6.49
C ALA A 157 9.35 9.44 7.99
N ASP A 158 8.25 10.08 8.37
CA ASP A 158 7.72 10.09 9.74
C ASP A 158 6.79 8.91 10.08
N GLY A 159 6.51 8.04 9.10
CA GLY A 159 5.73 6.82 9.24
C GLY A 159 4.22 6.99 9.42
N ARG A 160 3.70 8.23 9.39
CA ARG A 160 2.29 8.51 9.65
C ARG A 160 1.36 8.24 8.47
N VAL A 161 1.86 8.33 7.25
CA VAL A 161 1.08 8.04 6.05
C VAL A 161 1.65 6.80 5.39
N THR A 162 0.86 5.74 5.31
CA THR A 162 1.25 4.49 4.67
C THR A 162 0.27 4.15 3.55
N ILE A 163 0.82 3.74 2.42
CA ILE A 163 0.05 3.31 1.25
C ILE A 163 0.46 1.89 0.84
N MET A 164 -0.50 1.10 0.39
CA MET A 164 -0.23 -0.25 -0.12
C MET A 164 -1.25 -0.68 -1.17
N MET A 165 -0.79 -1.37 -2.21
CA MET A 165 -1.68 -1.87 -3.26
C MET A 165 -2.44 -3.13 -2.87
N PRO A 166 -1.84 -4.12 -2.18
CA PRO A 166 -2.57 -5.30 -1.71
C PRO A 166 -3.57 -4.95 -0.60
N HIS A 167 -4.49 -5.89 -0.34
CA HIS A 167 -5.60 -5.78 0.58
C HIS A 167 -5.39 -6.59 1.87
N PRO A 168 -4.69 -6.08 2.90
CA PRO A 168 -4.56 -6.78 4.18
C PRO A 168 -5.91 -6.95 4.90
N GLU A 169 -6.87 -6.04 4.66
CA GLU A 169 -8.21 -6.09 5.23
C GLU A 169 -9.05 -7.25 4.70
N ARG A 170 -8.66 -7.87 3.59
CA ARG A 170 -9.32 -9.07 3.05
C ARG A 170 -8.71 -10.37 3.55
N GLY A 171 -7.68 -10.28 4.39
CA GLY A 171 -6.99 -11.44 4.97
C GLY A 171 -6.79 -11.32 6.48
N PHE A 172 -7.58 -10.49 7.19
CA PHE A 172 -7.42 -10.24 8.62
C PHE A 172 -7.85 -11.41 9.53
N ARG A 173 -8.56 -12.40 8.96
CA ARG A 173 -8.91 -13.66 9.63
C ARG A 173 -8.26 -14.84 8.90
N TYR A 174 -7.75 -15.82 9.61
CA TYR A 174 -7.19 -17.02 9.00
C TYR A 174 -8.18 -17.79 8.13
N ALA A 175 -9.46 -17.78 8.46
CA ALA A 175 -10.51 -18.40 7.66
C ALA A 175 -10.63 -17.82 6.22
N GLN A 176 -10.05 -16.65 5.96
CA GLN A 176 -10.01 -16.01 4.63
C GLN A 176 -8.79 -16.44 3.81
N TRP A 177 -7.85 -17.16 4.39
CA TRP A 177 -6.65 -17.64 3.70
C TRP A 177 -6.93 -18.97 3.01
N SER A 178 -6.32 -19.20 1.85
CA SER A 178 -6.42 -20.48 1.15
C SER A 178 -5.75 -21.62 1.92
N TRP A 179 -4.82 -21.30 2.81
CA TRP A 179 -4.06 -22.24 3.60
C TRP A 179 -3.51 -21.57 4.87
N SER A 180 -3.45 -22.31 5.97
CA SER A 180 -2.83 -21.90 7.23
C SER A 180 -2.13 -23.09 7.90
N LEU A 181 -1.16 -22.81 8.77
CA LEU A 181 -0.42 -23.81 9.56
C LEU A 181 -1.29 -24.26 10.77
N GLY A 182 -2.20 -25.20 10.57
CA GLY A 182 -3.00 -25.78 11.67
C GLY A 182 -4.01 -24.82 12.28
N ASP A 183 -4.36 -25.04 13.54
CA ASP A 183 -5.26 -24.19 14.32
C ASP A 183 -4.48 -22.98 14.88
N VAL A 184 -4.55 -21.87 14.17
CA VAL A 184 -3.81 -20.64 14.45
C VAL A 184 -4.66 -19.54 15.09
N GLY A 185 -5.91 -19.85 15.46
CA GLY A 185 -6.86 -18.89 16.01
C GLY A 185 -7.53 -18.00 14.96
N GLU A 186 -8.40 -17.10 15.43
CA GLU A 186 -9.25 -16.28 14.54
C GLU A 186 -8.53 -15.15 13.83
N PRO A 187 -7.81 -14.22 14.52
CA PRO A 187 -7.18 -13.10 13.83
C PRO A 187 -5.87 -13.52 13.17
N SER A 188 -5.72 -13.18 11.90
CA SER A 188 -4.43 -13.31 11.22
C SER A 188 -3.45 -12.20 11.68
N PRO A 189 -2.14 -12.34 11.38
CA PRO A 189 -1.16 -11.31 11.69
C PRO A 189 -1.49 -9.93 11.09
N TRP A 190 -2.30 -9.85 10.03
CA TRP A 190 -2.74 -8.58 9.45
C TRP A 190 -3.55 -7.70 10.41
N MET A 191 -4.18 -8.28 11.43
CA MET A 191 -4.85 -7.50 12.49
C MET A 191 -3.90 -6.57 13.25
N GLN A 192 -2.59 -6.87 13.24
CA GLN A 192 -1.60 -6.01 13.89
C GLN A 192 -1.57 -4.58 13.34
N LEU A 193 -1.90 -4.37 12.06
CA LEU A 193 -2.01 -3.03 11.47
C LEU A 193 -3.01 -2.16 12.24
N TRP A 194 -4.18 -2.71 12.55
CA TRP A 194 -5.25 -1.99 13.27
C TRP A 194 -4.93 -1.85 14.76
N HIS A 195 -4.29 -2.86 15.37
CA HIS A 195 -3.81 -2.74 16.75
C HIS A 195 -2.76 -1.64 16.89
N ASN A 196 -1.83 -1.54 15.92
CA ASN A 196 -0.83 -0.48 15.91
C ASN A 196 -1.48 0.90 15.70
N ALA A 197 -2.42 1.03 14.77
CA ALA A 197 -3.18 2.27 14.59
C ALA A 197 -3.94 2.67 15.88
N ARG A 198 -4.58 1.69 16.54
CA ARG A 198 -5.30 1.95 17.81
C ARG A 198 -4.36 2.42 18.90
N ARG A 199 -3.18 1.83 19.02
CA ARG A 199 -2.17 2.25 20.00
C ARG A 199 -1.65 3.66 19.73
N ALA A 200 -1.53 4.05 18.46
CA ALA A 200 -1.02 5.36 18.06
C ALA A 200 -1.97 6.52 18.42
N VAL A 201 -3.28 6.23 18.57
CA VAL A 201 -4.29 7.26 18.94
C VAL A 201 -4.66 7.24 20.43
N GLY A 202 -4.05 6.38 21.24
CA GLY A 202 -4.24 6.31 22.69
C GLY A 202 -5.34 5.34 23.13
#